data_a49103c729c074d0f25eb99403b9ffc5
#
_entry.id   a49103c729c074d0f25eb99403b9ffc5
#
_cell.length_a   1.000
_cell.length_b   1.000
_cell.length_c   1.000
_cell.angle_alpha   90.00
_cell.angle_beta   90.00
_cell.angle_gamma   90.00
#
_symmetry.space_group_name_H-M   'P 1'
#
loop_
_entity.id
_entity.type
_entity.pdbx_description
1 polymer ?
#
loop_
_entity_poly.entity_id
_entity_poly.type
_entity_poly.pdbx_seq_one_letter_code
_entity_poly.pdbx_strand_id
1 'polypeptide(L)'
;NVERTDPWAGNSDSMILVTVNPKTKKVVMMSLERDILTQIQQPDGSVREAKLNSAYADGGAELAISTIQKMMNIHIDRYVMVNMHGLQRMVDAVGGITVNNTLGFPISIQDQEPFNTISIGVGEQTLNGEEALVYSRMRYQDPEGDYGRQKRQREVIQKIVEKILSLNSVSHYQEILKALSDNMQTNIEITTTTIPQLMGYQDSFKNIESQQLRGEDAMIDGTSYQIVSSAHMLEMQNLLRRSLDKPEVKELETNVVLYENIYGRLPQTTGSIADQEQQGQQVHQVQQEQPEQ
;
A
#
# COMPACT_ATOMS: atom_id res chain seq x y z
N ASN A 1 -22.99 6.60 -8.50
CA ASN A 1 -22.55 5.53 -7.58
C ASN A 1 -23.67 4.51 -7.51
N VAL A 2 -23.49 3.36 -8.16
CA VAL A 2 -24.31 2.19 -7.87
C VAL A 2 -23.77 1.66 -6.53
N GLU A 3 -24.55 1.79 -5.45
CA GLU A 3 -24.24 1.13 -4.19
C GLU A 3 -24.03 -0.36 -4.50
N ARG A 4 -22.84 -0.88 -4.27
CA ARG A 4 -22.57 -2.31 -4.40
C ARG A 4 -23.39 -3.03 -3.35
N THR A 5 -24.18 -4.01 -3.75
CA THR A 5 -24.96 -4.86 -2.82
C THR A 5 -24.09 -5.65 -1.85
N ASP A 6 -22.83 -5.92 -2.25
CA ASP A 6 -21.80 -6.50 -1.40
C ASP A 6 -20.62 -5.51 -1.30
N PRO A 7 -20.35 -4.94 -0.12
CA PRO A 7 -19.26 -3.99 0.09
C PRO A 7 -17.87 -4.62 -0.07
N TRP A 8 -17.78 -5.94 -0.14
CA TRP A 8 -16.55 -6.71 -0.28
C TRP A 8 -16.34 -7.27 -1.70
N ALA A 9 -17.29 -7.09 -2.60
CA ALA A 9 -17.19 -7.57 -3.98
C ALA A 9 -16.22 -6.72 -4.81
N GLY A 10 -15.44 -7.39 -5.67
CA GLY A 10 -14.54 -6.77 -6.64
C GLY A 10 -13.07 -7.02 -6.38
N ASN A 11 -12.21 -6.30 -7.08
CA ASN A 11 -10.76 -6.38 -6.97
C ASN A 11 -10.25 -5.57 -5.77
N SER A 12 -9.09 -5.93 -5.24
CA SER A 12 -8.40 -5.11 -4.24
C SER A 12 -7.79 -3.88 -4.90
N ASP A 13 -8.15 -2.68 -4.39
CA ASP A 13 -7.66 -1.41 -4.94
C ASP A 13 -6.29 -1.00 -4.40
N SER A 14 -5.93 -1.48 -3.21
CA SER A 14 -4.67 -1.22 -2.53
C SER A 14 -4.23 -2.42 -1.72
N MET A 15 -2.98 -2.82 -1.88
CA MET A 15 -2.36 -3.91 -1.14
C MET A 15 -1.04 -3.41 -0.55
N ILE A 16 -0.94 -3.46 0.78
CA ILE A 16 0.25 -3.04 1.51
C ILE A 16 0.73 -4.20 2.35
N LEU A 17 1.95 -4.64 2.10
CA LEU A 17 2.64 -5.63 2.90
C LEU A 17 3.43 -4.95 4.00
N VAL A 18 3.25 -5.38 5.24
CA VAL A 18 3.89 -4.77 6.40
C VAL A 18 4.70 -5.82 7.15
N THR A 19 5.98 -5.56 7.35
CA THR A 19 6.81 -6.34 8.27
C THR A 19 7.10 -5.53 9.51
N VAL A 20 7.01 -6.15 10.68
CA VAL A 20 7.30 -5.51 11.97
C VAL A 20 8.37 -6.32 12.67
N ASN A 21 9.50 -5.69 12.97
CA ASN A 21 10.58 -6.32 13.70
C ASN A 21 10.79 -5.61 15.07
N PRO A 22 10.32 -6.20 16.17
CA PRO A 22 10.43 -5.57 17.48
C PRO A 22 11.87 -5.55 18.02
N LYS A 23 12.76 -6.42 17.53
CA LYS A 23 14.18 -6.45 17.95
C LYS A 23 14.95 -5.25 17.40
N THR A 24 14.77 -4.98 16.11
CA THR A 24 15.43 -3.86 15.42
C THR A 24 14.62 -2.56 15.52
N LYS A 25 13.40 -2.64 16.06
CA LYS A 25 12.45 -1.51 16.17
C LYS A 25 12.20 -0.86 14.80
N LYS A 26 11.99 -1.67 13.77
CA LYS A 26 11.74 -1.23 12.40
C LYS A 26 10.45 -1.83 11.84
N VAL A 27 9.82 -1.04 10.99
CA VAL A 27 8.69 -1.46 10.15
C VAL A 27 9.06 -1.19 8.70
N VAL A 28 8.78 -2.15 7.83
CA VAL A 28 8.77 -1.91 6.38
C VAL A 28 7.32 -1.97 5.90
N MET A 29 6.89 -0.92 5.22
CA MET A 29 5.59 -0.86 4.53
C MET A 29 5.82 -0.84 3.03
N MET A 30 5.43 -1.90 2.34
CA MET A 30 5.62 -2.06 0.90
C MET A 30 4.28 -2.09 0.19
N SER A 31 4.01 -1.11 -0.69
CA SER A 31 2.87 -1.20 -1.61
C SER A 31 3.18 -2.20 -2.71
N LEU A 32 2.21 -3.04 -3.00
CA LEU A 32 2.22 -3.95 -4.13
C LEU A 32 1.36 -3.36 -5.24
N GLU A 33 1.95 -3.23 -6.44
CA GLU A 33 1.20 -2.69 -7.58
C GLU A 33 0.08 -3.68 -7.97
N ARG A 34 -1.16 -3.19 -8.00
CA ARG A 34 -2.36 -4.01 -8.21
C ARG A 34 -2.44 -4.68 -9.59
N ASP A 35 -1.80 -4.06 -10.58
CA ASP A 35 -1.83 -4.47 -11.97
C ASP A 35 -0.65 -5.39 -12.37
N ILE A 36 0.16 -5.86 -11.40
CA ILE A 36 1.24 -6.82 -11.65
C ILE A 36 0.67 -8.10 -12.27
N LEU A 37 1.25 -8.52 -13.40
CA LEU A 37 0.90 -9.78 -14.05
C LEU A 37 1.43 -10.95 -13.22
N THR A 38 0.51 -11.76 -12.71
CA THR A 38 0.80 -12.81 -11.73
C THR A 38 0.08 -14.10 -12.08
N GLN A 39 0.73 -15.22 -11.86
CA GLN A 39 0.11 -16.55 -11.94
C GLN A 39 -0.67 -16.82 -10.64
N ILE A 40 -1.99 -16.89 -10.74
CA ILE A 40 -2.91 -17.11 -9.62
C ILE A 40 -3.36 -18.57 -9.69
N GLN A 41 -3.01 -19.33 -8.65
CA GLN A 41 -3.44 -20.73 -8.53
C GLN A 41 -4.87 -20.76 -7.99
N GLN A 42 -5.82 -21.13 -8.84
CA GLN A 42 -7.23 -21.20 -8.50
C GLN A 42 -7.54 -22.36 -7.52
N PRO A 43 -8.67 -22.29 -6.79
CA PRO A 43 -9.08 -23.34 -5.87
C PRO A 43 -9.29 -24.73 -6.53
N ASP A 44 -9.60 -24.77 -7.82
CA ASP A 44 -9.74 -26.00 -8.62
C ASP A 44 -8.40 -26.59 -9.08
N GLY A 45 -7.27 -25.96 -8.69
CA GLY A 45 -5.93 -26.37 -9.07
C GLY A 45 -5.43 -25.84 -10.42
N SER A 46 -6.27 -25.14 -11.19
CA SER A 46 -5.84 -24.47 -12.42
C SER A 46 -4.98 -23.23 -12.10
N VAL A 47 -4.20 -22.76 -13.07
CA VAL A 47 -3.39 -21.55 -12.96
C VAL A 47 -3.88 -20.53 -13.98
N ARG A 48 -4.16 -19.32 -13.53
CA ARG A 48 -4.58 -18.20 -14.39
C ARG A 48 -3.58 -17.06 -14.30
N GLU A 49 -3.12 -16.57 -15.45
CA GLU A 49 -2.35 -15.33 -15.52
C GLU A 49 -3.31 -14.14 -15.53
N ALA A 50 -3.16 -13.26 -14.54
CA ALA A 50 -4.02 -12.10 -14.36
C ALA A 50 -3.34 -11.03 -13.51
N LYS A 51 -4.01 -9.88 -13.39
CA LYS A 51 -3.60 -8.84 -12.45
C LYS A 51 -3.66 -9.35 -11.01
N LEU A 52 -2.65 -9.02 -10.20
CA LEU A 52 -2.57 -9.41 -8.80
C LEU A 52 -3.87 -9.12 -8.03
N ASN A 53 -4.49 -7.98 -8.28
CA ASN A 53 -5.70 -7.55 -7.57
C ASN A 53 -6.93 -8.45 -7.83
N SER A 54 -6.94 -9.21 -8.93
CA SER A 54 -8.04 -10.12 -9.24
C SER A 54 -8.05 -11.36 -8.35
N ALA A 55 -6.94 -11.70 -7.69
CA ALA A 55 -6.89 -12.82 -6.76
C ALA A 55 -7.94 -12.70 -5.64
N TYR A 56 -8.20 -11.47 -5.18
CA TYR A 56 -9.23 -11.23 -4.20
C TYR A 56 -10.65 -11.46 -4.75
N ALA A 57 -10.93 -11.02 -5.97
CA ALA A 57 -12.22 -11.25 -6.61
C ALA A 57 -12.50 -12.73 -6.88
N ASP A 58 -11.44 -13.52 -7.17
CA ASP A 58 -11.53 -14.94 -7.48
C ASP A 58 -11.72 -15.83 -6.26
N GLY A 59 -11.07 -15.51 -5.12
CA GLY A 59 -11.07 -16.37 -3.94
C GLY A 59 -10.91 -15.63 -2.61
N GLY A 60 -11.28 -14.36 -2.55
CA GLY A 60 -11.28 -13.55 -1.32
C GLY A 60 -9.88 -13.34 -0.75
N ALA A 61 -9.86 -13.05 0.55
CA ALA A 61 -8.62 -12.79 1.29
C ALA A 61 -7.64 -13.97 1.25
N GLU A 62 -8.13 -15.20 1.33
CA GLU A 62 -7.31 -16.41 1.36
C GLU A 62 -6.49 -16.56 0.07
N LEU A 63 -7.13 -16.42 -1.09
CA LEU A 63 -6.45 -16.51 -2.38
C LEU A 63 -5.50 -15.33 -2.60
N ALA A 64 -5.90 -14.12 -2.22
CA ALA A 64 -5.03 -12.95 -2.32
C ALA A 64 -3.76 -13.13 -1.45
N ILE A 65 -3.91 -13.57 -0.19
CA ILE A 65 -2.80 -13.83 0.73
C ILE A 65 -1.88 -14.92 0.18
N SER A 66 -2.43 -16.06 -0.25
CA SER A 66 -1.61 -17.16 -0.78
C SER A 66 -0.85 -16.76 -2.05
N THR A 67 -1.47 -15.93 -2.90
CA THR A 67 -0.83 -15.38 -4.11
C THR A 67 0.33 -14.46 -3.74
N ILE A 68 0.14 -13.54 -2.78
CA ILE A 68 1.19 -12.62 -2.30
C ILE A 68 2.31 -13.37 -1.59
N GLN A 69 1.99 -14.39 -0.79
CA GLN A 69 3.01 -15.24 -0.14
C GLN A 69 3.95 -15.90 -1.15
N LYS A 70 3.40 -16.46 -2.23
CA LYS A 70 4.19 -17.03 -3.33
C LYS A 70 5.00 -15.96 -4.07
N MET A 71 4.38 -14.80 -4.33
CA MET A 71 5.03 -13.69 -5.01
C MET A 71 6.26 -13.20 -4.25
N MET A 72 6.14 -13.00 -2.95
CA MET A 72 7.19 -12.43 -2.12
C MET A 72 8.08 -13.46 -1.42
N ASN A 73 7.79 -14.76 -1.58
CA ASN A 73 8.48 -15.87 -0.92
C ASN A 73 8.60 -15.67 0.60
N ILE A 74 7.49 -15.29 1.23
CA ILE A 74 7.37 -15.07 2.68
C ILE A 74 6.07 -15.66 3.19
N HIS A 75 5.99 -15.85 4.52
CA HIS A 75 4.74 -16.17 5.21
C HIS A 75 4.08 -14.89 5.74
N ILE A 76 2.76 -14.79 5.60
CA ILE A 76 1.95 -13.70 6.11
C ILE A 76 1.15 -14.23 7.31
N ASP A 77 1.46 -13.73 8.50
CA ASP A 77 0.85 -14.21 9.76
C ASP A 77 -0.53 -13.60 9.99
N ARG A 78 -0.70 -12.33 9.60
CA ARG A 78 -1.88 -11.54 9.91
C ARG A 78 -2.31 -10.71 8.72
N TYR A 79 -3.61 -10.43 8.64
CA TYR A 79 -4.13 -9.50 7.65
C TYR A 79 -5.19 -8.57 8.26
N VAL A 80 -5.33 -7.41 7.68
CA VAL A 80 -6.41 -6.46 7.92
C VAL A 80 -6.94 -6.03 6.55
N MET A 81 -8.23 -6.16 6.37
CA MET A 81 -8.93 -5.76 5.18
C MET A 81 -10.01 -4.75 5.55
N VAL A 82 -10.03 -3.62 4.86
CA VAL A 82 -11.00 -2.55 5.09
C VAL A 82 -11.58 -2.09 3.76
N ASN A 83 -12.86 -1.84 3.74
CA ASN A 83 -13.50 -1.15 2.62
C ASN A 83 -13.38 0.38 2.79
N MET A 84 -13.84 1.15 1.82
CA MET A 84 -13.71 2.62 1.84
C MET A 84 -14.43 3.25 3.04
N HIS A 85 -15.59 2.73 3.43
CA HIS A 85 -16.30 3.18 4.64
C HIS A 85 -15.52 2.84 5.92
N GLY A 86 -14.86 1.69 5.95
CA GLY A 86 -13.97 1.30 7.05
C GLY A 86 -12.82 2.27 7.22
N LEU A 87 -12.18 2.68 6.12
CA LEU A 87 -11.11 3.68 6.17
C LEU A 87 -11.59 5.02 6.75
N GLN A 88 -12.73 5.52 6.28
CA GLN A 88 -13.34 6.74 6.81
C GLN A 88 -13.60 6.63 8.31
N ARG A 89 -14.30 5.56 8.72
CA ARG A 89 -14.64 5.32 10.13
C ARG A 89 -13.41 5.15 11.01
N MET A 90 -12.33 4.54 10.49
CA MET A 90 -11.06 4.41 11.21
C MET A 90 -10.46 5.77 11.53
N VAL A 91 -10.39 6.64 10.52
CA VAL A 91 -9.86 8.00 10.69
C VAL A 91 -10.70 8.79 11.70
N ASP A 92 -12.02 8.73 11.59
CA ASP A 92 -12.92 9.42 12.52
C ASP A 92 -12.81 8.85 13.94
N ALA A 93 -12.72 7.53 14.09
CA ALA A 93 -12.62 6.86 15.39
C ALA A 93 -11.31 7.20 16.14
N VAL A 94 -10.22 7.49 15.43
CA VAL A 94 -8.95 7.94 16.05
C VAL A 94 -8.89 9.47 16.23
N GLY A 95 -9.97 10.19 15.93
CA GLY A 95 -10.08 11.65 16.07
C GLY A 95 -9.38 12.44 14.96
N GLY A 96 -9.32 11.87 13.76
CA GLY A 96 -8.65 12.45 12.59
C GLY A 96 -7.15 12.16 12.53
N ILE A 97 -6.57 12.41 11.37
CA ILE A 97 -5.13 12.23 11.11
C ILE A 97 -4.51 13.50 10.54
N THR A 98 -3.23 13.72 10.80
CA THR A 98 -2.49 14.84 10.24
C THR A 98 -1.54 14.35 9.17
N VAL A 99 -1.67 14.90 7.95
CA VAL A 99 -0.85 14.62 6.78
C VAL A 99 -0.19 15.89 6.27
N ASN A 100 0.82 15.75 5.39
CA ASN A 100 1.47 16.89 4.77
C ASN A 100 1.33 16.83 3.23
N ASN A 101 0.47 17.67 2.67
CA ASN A 101 0.35 17.80 1.22
C ASN A 101 1.52 18.60 0.64
N THR A 102 2.48 17.91 0.05
CA THR A 102 3.70 18.49 -0.54
C THR A 102 3.61 18.74 -2.05
N LEU A 103 2.44 18.53 -2.68
CA LEU A 103 2.30 18.63 -4.15
C LEU A 103 2.32 20.08 -4.69
N GLY A 104 2.25 21.09 -3.80
CA GLY A 104 2.22 22.50 -4.21
C GLY A 104 0.86 22.98 -4.74
N PHE A 105 -0.15 22.12 -4.75
CA PHE A 105 -1.54 22.44 -5.12
C PHE A 105 -2.53 21.66 -4.24
N PRO A 106 -3.79 22.14 -4.13
CA PRO A 106 -4.80 21.43 -3.34
C PRO A 106 -5.16 20.07 -3.95
N ILE A 107 -5.30 19.05 -3.10
CA ILE A 107 -5.70 17.69 -3.49
C ILE A 107 -7.21 17.61 -3.54
N SER A 108 -7.77 17.16 -4.67
CA SER A 108 -9.20 16.86 -4.87
C SER A 108 -9.37 15.66 -5.80
N ILE A 109 -10.60 15.15 -5.90
CA ILE A 109 -10.97 14.07 -6.83
C ILE A 109 -12.11 14.48 -7.76
N GLN A 110 -12.29 15.79 -8.00
CA GLN A 110 -13.37 16.30 -8.86
C GLN A 110 -13.26 15.82 -10.31
N ASP A 111 -12.07 15.49 -10.79
CA ASP A 111 -11.82 14.85 -12.08
C ASP A 111 -12.37 13.43 -12.18
N GLN A 112 -12.53 12.74 -11.04
CA GLN A 112 -13.11 11.40 -10.93
C GLN A 112 -14.56 11.43 -10.44
N GLU A 113 -14.85 12.34 -9.54
CA GLU A 113 -16.16 12.57 -8.90
C GLU A 113 -16.54 14.05 -8.99
N PRO A 114 -17.18 14.51 -10.08
CA PRO A 114 -17.44 15.94 -10.33
C PRO A 114 -18.25 16.66 -9.25
N PHE A 115 -19.04 15.91 -8.48
CA PHE A 115 -19.85 16.47 -7.36
C PHE A 115 -19.11 16.46 -6.02
N ASN A 116 -17.90 15.89 -5.95
CA ASN A 116 -17.09 15.93 -4.74
C ASN A 116 -16.45 17.32 -4.60
N THR A 117 -16.79 18.02 -3.52
CA THR A 117 -16.32 19.39 -3.25
C THR A 117 -15.16 19.45 -2.26
N ILE A 118 -14.69 18.31 -1.76
CA ILE A 118 -13.61 18.25 -0.80
C ILE A 118 -12.29 18.60 -1.47
N SER A 119 -11.56 19.52 -0.83
CA SER A 119 -10.25 19.99 -1.28
C SER A 119 -9.31 20.09 -0.10
N ILE A 120 -8.18 19.37 -0.15
CA ILE A 120 -7.17 19.36 0.90
C ILE A 120 -6.06 20.33 0.52
N GLY A 121 -5.88 21.39 1.31
CA GLY A 121 -4.90 22.44 1.07
C GLY A 121 -3.46 21.94 1.08
N VAL A 122 -2.54 22.79 0.62
CA VAL A 122 -1.08 22.55 0.66
C VAL A 122 -0.58 22.63 2.09
N GLY A 123 0.48 21.86 2.40
CA GLY A 123 1.12 21.82 3.70
C GLY A 123 0.43 20.88 4.69
N GLU A 124 0.65 21.12 5.97
CA GLU A 124 0.09 20.29 7.05
C GLU A 124 -1.42 20.50 7.17
N GLN A 125 -2.17 19.40 7.12
CA GLN A 125 -3.63 19.37 7.17
C GLN A 125 -4.10 18.28 8.13
N THR A 126 -5.08 18.59 8.98
CA THR A 126 -5.78 17.58 9.78
C THR A 126 -7.04 17.16 9.04
N LEU A 127 -7.15 15.87 8.76
CA LEU A 127 -8.20 15.27 7.94
C LEU A 127 -9.18 14.47 8.80
N ASN A 128 -10.47 14.59 8.52
CA ASN A 128 -11.49 13.65 8.91
C ASN A 128 -11.55 12.46 7.94
N GLY A 129 -12.48 11.52 8.15
CA GLY A 129 -12.58 10.31 7.34
C GLY A 129 -12.86 10.55 5.86
N GLU A 130 -13.75 11.51 5.53
CA GLU A 130 -14.08 11.85 4.14
C GLU A 130 -12.89 12.50 3.43
N GLU A 131 -12.22 13.43 4.10
CA GLU A 131 -11.03 14.11 3.59
C GLU A 131 -9.87 13.13 3.39
N ALA A 132 -9.66 12.21 4.33
CA ALA A 132 -8.63 11.17 4.21
C ALA A 132 -8.90 10.22 3.04
N LEU A 133 -10.17 9.90 2.77
CA LEU A 133 -10.54 9.13 1.60
C LEU A 133 -10.21 9.87 0.30
N VAL A 134 -10.54 11.17 0.18
CA VAL A 134 -10.18 12.00 -0.97
C VAL A 134 -8.66 12.05 -1.14
N TYR A 135 -7.93 12.32 -0.05
CA TYR A 135 -6.46 12.36 -0.05
C TYR A 135 -5.82 11.07 -0.57
N SER A 136 -6.34 9.92 -0.14
CA SER A 136 -5.84 8.60 -0.53
C SER A 136 -6.27 8.13 -1.92
N ARG A 137 -7.25 8.79 -2.56
CA ARG A 137 -7.80 8.38 -3.86
C ARG A 137 -7.35 9.22 -5.05
N MET A 138 -6.91 10.46 -4.81
CA MET A 138 -6.42 11.33 -5.89
C MET A 138 -5.29 10.64 -6.66
N ARG A 139 -5.35 10.70 -7.99
CA ARG A 139 -4.41 10.01 -8.88
C ARG A 139 -4.00 10.85 -10.08
N TYR A 140 -4.96 11.37 -10.84
CA TYR A 140 -4.70 11.92 -12.17
C TYR A 140 -3.92 13.24 -12.16
N GLN A 141 -4.03 14.02 -11.09
CA GLN A 141 -3.28 15.28 -10.94
C GLN A 141 -1.90 15.06 -10.30
N ASP A 142 -1.61 13.84 -9.80
CA ASP A 142 -0.32 13.54 -9.20
C ASP A 142 0.75 13.36 -10.28
N PRO A 143 1.89 14.07 -10.22
CA PRO A 143 3.00 13.87 -11.14
C PRO A 143 3.52 12.42 -11.19
N GLU A 144 3.42 11.69 -10.08
CA GLU A 144 3.79 10.28 -9.99
C GLU A 144 2.62 9.32 -10.29
N GLY A 145 1.43 9.83 -10.62
CA GLY A 145 0.25 9.05 -10.98
C GLY A 145 -0.17 8.07 -9.90
N ASP A 146 -0.24 6.78 -10.24
CA ASP A 146 -0.66 5.73 -9.31
C ASP A 146 0.33 5.53 -8.14
N TYR A 147 1.61 5.74 -8.38
CA TYR A 147 2.64 5.62 -7.35
C TYR A 147 2.50 6.68 -6.27
N GLY A 148 2.20 7.92 -6.64
CA GLY A 148 1.91 8.98 -5.68
C GLY A 148 0.64 8.70 -4.86
N ARG A 149 -0.42 8.16 -5.49
CA ARG A 149 -1.59 7.66 -4.77
C ARG A 149 -1.22 6.62 -3.72
N GLN A 150 -0.40 5.64 -4.07
CA GLN A 150 0.03 4.59 -3.15
C GLN A 150 0.89 5.13 -2.00
N LYS A 151 1.71 6.16 -2.24
CA LYS A 151 2.46 6.86 -1.17
C LYS A 151 1.49 7.47 -0.15
N ARG A 152 0.45 8.19 -0.60
CA ARG A 152 -0.56 8.77 0.29
C ARG A 152 -1.38 7.71 1.03
N GLN A 153 -1.69 6.59 0.39
CA GLN A 153 -2.35 5.46 1.07
C GLN A 153 -1.50 4.92 2.21
N ARG A 154 -0.19 4.72 2.00
CA ARG A 154 0.72 4.32 3.09
C ARG A 154 0.78 5.35 4.20
N GLU A 155 0.85 6.64 3.85
CA GLU A 155 0.85 7.74 4.83
C GLU A 155 -0.42 7.71 5.69
N VAL A 156 -1.60 7.60 5.08
CA VAL A 156 -2.88 7.50 5.80
C VAL A 156 -2.88 6.31 6.77
N ILE A 157 -2.48 5.13 6.31
CA ILE A 157 -2.41 3.93 7.16
C ILE A 157 -1.40 4.12 8.30
N GLN A 158 -0.23 4.67 7.99
CA GLN A 158 0.78 4.99 9.01
C GLN A 158 0.22 5.92 10.09
N LYS A 159 -0.45 7.01 9.69
CA LYS A 159 -1.04 7.97 10.64
C LYS A 159 -2.14 7.38 11.49
N ILE A 160 -2.98 6.50 10.91
CA ILE A 160 -3.99 5.75 11.66
C ILE A 160 -3.30 4.86 12.72
N VAL A 161 -2.29 4.08 12.32
CA VAL A 161 -1.57 3.18 13.23
C VAL A 161 -0.87 3.97 14.34
N GLU A 162 -0.19 5.08 14.02
CA GLU A 162 0.44 5.96 15.01
C GLU A 162 -0.59 6.45 16.05
N LYS A 163 -1.77 6.88 15.62
CA LYS A 163 -2.86 7.29 16.48
C LYS A 163 -3.38 6.14 17.35
N ILE A 164 -3.67 4.98 16.76
CA ILE A 164 -4.11 3.79 17.50
C ILE A 164 -3.09 3.43 18.58
N LEU A 165 -1.81 3.33 18.23
CA LEU A 165 -0.75 2.96 19.18
C LEU A 165 -0.52 4.01 20.27
N SER A 166 -0.92 5.27 20.05
CA SER A 166 -0.88 6.32 21.06
C SER A 166 -2.00 6.25 22.11
N LEU A 167 -3.03 5.43 21.87
CA LEU A 167 -4.14 5.25 22.80
C LEU A 167 -3.69 4.40 24.00
N ASN A 168 -3.88 4.93 25.21
CA ASN A 168 -3.43 4.29 26.44
C ASN A 168 -4.50 3.43 27.13
N SER A 169 -5.64 3.14 26.46
CA SER A 169 -6.78 2.48 27.06
C SER A 169 -7.28 1.32 26.20
N VAL A 170 -7.36 0.14 26.81
CA VAL A 170 -7.95 -1.07 26.18
C VAL A 170 -9.39 -0.84 25.73
N SER A 171 -10.17 -0.03 26.46
CA SER A 171 -11.56 0.29 26.11
C SER A 171 -11.65 1.06 24.79
N HIS A 172 -10.75 2.01 24.52
CA HIS A 172 -10.72 2.75 23.25
C HIS A 172 -10.42 1.82 22.08
N TYR A 173 -9.52 0.84 22.22
CA TYR A 173 -9.30 -0.15 21.16
C TYR A 173 -10.56 -0.96 20.86
N GLN A 174 -11.29 -1.39 21.90
CA GLN A 174 -12.53 -2.13 21.73
C GLN A 174 -13.62 -1.29 21.06
N GLU A 175 -13.72 0.00 21.40
CA GLU A 175 -14.68 0.92 20.77
C GLU A 175 -14.37 1.12 19.28
N ILE A 176 -13.11 1.34 18.92
CA ILE A 176 -12.67 1.46 17.51
C ILE A 176 -13.02 0.20 16.74
N LEU A 177 -12.69 -0.97 17.28
CA LEU A 177 -12.97 -2.24 16.61
C LEU A 177 -14.46 -2.52 16.45
N LYS A 178 -15.26 -2.19 17.46
CA LYS A 178 -16.71 -2.31 17.39
C LYS A 178 -17.28 -1.36 16.31
N ALA A 179 -16.75 -0.15 16.20
CA ALA A 179 -17.15 0.81 15.18
C ALA A 179 -16.80 0.35 13.75
N LEU A 180 -15.79 -0.53 13.62
CA LEU A 180 -15.27 -1.04 12.34
C LEU A 180 -15.81 -2.42 11.97
N SER A 181 -16.53 -3.12 12.85
CA SER A 181 -16.89 -4.54 12.70
C SER A 181 -17.50 -4.90 11.35
N ASP A 182 -18.35 -4.03 10.78
CA ASP A 182 -19.04 -4.28 9.52
C ASP A 182 -18.21 -3.91 8.28
N ASN A 183 -17.11 -3.17 8.49
CA ASN A 183 -16.29 -2.59 7.41
C ASN A 183 -14.82 -3.04 7.46
N MET A 184 -14.52 -4.00 8.33
CA MET A 184 -13.18 -4.56 8.51
C MET A 184 -13.24 -6.08 8.66
N GLN A 185 -12.30 -6.77 8.01
CA GLN A 185 -12.06 -8.19 8.21
C GLN A 185 -10.60 -8.41 8.61
N THR A 186 -10.35 -9.28 9.58
CA THR A 186 -9.00 -9.57 10.05
C THR A 186 -8.97 -10.93 10.76
N ASN A 187 -7.80 -11.56 10.76
CA ASN A 187 -7.50 -12.71 11.61
C ASN A 187 -6.76 -12.31 12.91
N ILE A 188 -6.64 -11.03 13.20
CA ILE A 188 -6.09 -10.55 14.46
C ILE A 188 -7.17 -10.68 15.53
N GLU A 189 -6.94 -11.57 16.49
CA GLU A 189 -7.79 -11.63 17.66
C GLU A 189 -7.49 -10.46 18.58
N ILE A 190 -8.52 -9.69 18.94
CA ILE A 190 -8.36 -8.52 19.80
C ILE A 190 -8.94 -8.85 21.17
N THR A 191 -8.04 -9.26 22.05
CA THR A 191 -8.32 -9.65 23.41
C THR A 191 -7.54 -8.78 24.39
N THR A 192 -7.87 -8.87 25.66
CA THR A 192 -7.09 -8.22 26.75
C THR A 192 -5.63 -8.68 26.81
N THR A 193 -5.31 -9.83 26.21
CA THR A 193 -3.95 -10.38 26.11
C THR A 193 -3.21 -9.92 24.86
N THR A 194 -3.90 -9.80 23.71
CA THR A 194 -3.25 -9.41 22.44
C THR A 194 -3.03 -7.91 22.32
N ILE A 195 -3.89 -7.08 22.92
CA ILE A 195 -3.72 -5.61 22.92
C ILE A 195 -2.37 -5.20 23.53
N PRO A 196 -1.94 -5.66 24.73
CA PRO A 196 -0.63 -5.32 25.27
C PRO A 196 0.53 -5.78 24.39
N GLN A 197 0.38 -6.91 23.67
CA GLN A 197 1.38 -7.38 22.71
C GLN A 197 1.48 -6.43 21.51
N LEU A 198 0.35 -5.97 20.97
CA LEU A 198 0.32 -4.99 19.88
C LEU A 198 0.95 -3.65 20.31
N MET A 199 0.68 -3.20 21.55
CA MET A 199 1.32 -2.01 22.11
C MET A 199 2.84 -2.16 22.23
N GLY A 200 3.36 -3.38 22.43
CA GLY A 200 4.80 -3.66 22.43
C GLY A 200 5.50 -3.35 21.11
N TYR A 201 4.77 -3.23 20.00
CA TYR A 201 5.31 -2.84 18.70
C TYR A 201 5.36 -1.32 18.48
N GLN A 202 4.84 -0.50 19.39
CA GLN A 202 4.76 0.97 19.25
C GLN A 202 6.09 1.61 18.85
N ASP A 203 7.19 1.19 19.48
CA ASP A 203 8.52 1.74 19.16
C ASP A 203 8.98 1.40 17.76
N SER A 204 8.54 0.28 17.17
CA SER A 204 8.89 -0.11 15.81
C SER A 204 8.27 0.83 14.79
N PHE A 205 7.06 1.33 15.04
CA PHE A 205 6.36 2.26 14.16
C PHE A 205 6.92 3.69 14.17
N LYS A 206 7.90 3.99 15.01
CA LYS A 206 8.67 5.24 14.95
C LYS A 206 9.70 5.22 13.80
N ASN A 207 10.05 4.04 13.28
CA ASN A 207 11.03 3.85 12.23
C ASN A 207 10.40 3.05 11.08
N ILE A 208 9.62 3.74 10.25
CA ILE A 208 8.94 3.14 9.09
C ILE A 208 9.76 3.39 7.84
N GLU A 209 10.17 2.32 7.18
CA GLU A 209 10.72 2.33 5.84
C GLU A 209 9.59 2.09 4.84
N SER A 210 9.35 3.04 3.94
CA SER A 210 8.28 2.98 2.95
C SER A 210 8.85 2.53 1.61
N GLN A 211 8.31 1.44 1.07
CA GLN A 211 8.76 0.80 -0.17
C GLN A 211 7.60 0.60 -1.14
N GLN A 212 7.93 0.36 -2.39
CA GLN A 212 6.96 0.15 -3.43
C GLN A 212 7.49 -0.83 -4.48
N LEU A 213 6.81 -1.96 -4.66
CA LEU A 213 7.09 -2.89 -5.74
C LEU A 213 6.56 -2.28 -7.04
N ARG A 214 7.48 -1.84 -7.90
CA ARG A 214 7.17 -1.20 -9.19
C ARG A 214 7.37 -2.17 -10.34
N GLY A 215 6.57 -2.03 -11.38
CA GLY A 215 6.74 -2.67 -12.67
C GLY A 215 6.89 -1.64 -13.78
N GLU A 216 7.13 -2.14 -14.98
CA GLU A 216 7.04 -1.36 -16.21
C GLU A 216 5.67 -1.55 -16.86
N ASP A 217 5.13 -0.49 -17.44
CA ASP A 217 3.86 -0.53 -18.17
C ASP A 217 3.96 -1.43 -19.40
N ALA A 218 3.04 -2.37 -19.54
CA ALA A 218 2.94 -3.24 -20.69
C ALA A 218 1.51 -3.45 -21.12
N MET A 219 1.28 -3.46 -22.44
CA MET A 219 0.01 -3.86 -23.06
C MET A 219 0.14 -5.29 -23.57
N ILE A 220 -0.64 -6.22 -23.01
CA ILE A 220 -0.68 -7.61 -23.42
C ILE A 220 -2.13 -7.94 -23.77
N ASP A 221 -2.39 -8.36 -25.01
CA ASP A 221 -3.71 -8.67 -25.53
C ASP A 221 -4.79 -7.60 -25.22
N GLY A 222 -4.39 -6.33 -25.36
CA GLY A 222 -5.27 -5.18 -25.12
C GLY A 222 -5.51 -4.83 -23.64
N THR A 223 -4.85 -5.53 -22.72
CA THR A 223 -4.92 -5.27 -21.28
C THR A 223 -3.62 -4.66 -20.78
N SER A 224 -3.72 -3.58 -19.99
CA SER A 224 -2.56 -2.93 -19.36
C SER A 224 -2.14 -3.71 -18.12
N TYR A 225 -0.85 -4.00 -17.99
CA TYR A 225 -0.22 -4.67 -16.85
C TYR A 225 1.00 -3.90 -16.37
N GLN A 226 1.42 -4.22 -15.15
CA GLN A 226 2.73 -3.88 -14.60
C GLN A 226 3.61 -5.14 -14.63
N ILE A 227 4.77 -5.06 -15.29
CA ILE A 227 5.69 -6.19 -15.45
C ILE A 227 6.97 -5.92 -14.68
N VAL A 228 7.26 -6.79 -13.72
CA VAL A 228 8.42 -6.65 -12.82
C VAL A 228 9.60 -7.46 -13.33
N SER A 229 10.82 -6.91 -13.25
CA SER A 229 12.04 -7.65 -13.57
C SER A 229 12.44 -8.60 -12.45
N SER A 230 13.15 -9.68 -12.79
CA SER A 230 13.67 -10.65 -11.82
C SER A 230 14.60 -10.00 -10.80
N ALA A 231 15.44 -9.05 -11.23
CA ALA A 231 16.36 -8.34 -10.37
C ALA A 231 15.62 -7.51 -9.32
N HIS A 232 14.63 -6.72 -9.73
CA HIS A 232 13.84 -5.91 -8.79
C HIS A 232 12.99 -6.78 -7.86
N MET A 233 12.42 -7.86 -8.37
CA MET A 233 11.64 -8.80 -7.56
C MET A 233 12.49 -9.43 -6.46
N LEU A 234 13.71 -9.90 -6.80
CA LEU A 234 14.66 -10.48 -5.85
C LEU A 234 15.13 -9.44 -4.81
N GLU A 235 15.39 -8.20 -5.24
CA GLU A 235 15.74 -7.10 -4.34
C GLU A 235 14.65 -6.86 -3.29
N MET A 236 13.38 -6.77 -3.71
CA MET A 236 12.25 -6.54 -2.82
C MET A 236 12.00 -7.73 -1.87
N GLN A 237 12.14 -8.97 -2.35
CA GLN A 237 12.09 -10.15 -1.49
C GLN A 237 13.20 -10.12 -0.43
N ASN A 238 14.44 -9.79 -0.81
CA ASN A 238 15.56 -9.72 0.12
C ASN A 238 15.43 -8.55 1.11
N LEU A 239 14.85 -7.43 0.70
CA LEU A 239 14.54 -6.33 1.60
C LEU A 239 13.59 -6.77 2.73
N LEU A 240 12.51 -7.48 2.39
CA LEU A 240 11.58 -8.02 3.38
C LEU A 240 12.26 -9.08 4.27
N ARG A 241 13.10 -9.94 3.71
CA ARG A 241 13.85 -10.94 4.48
C ARG A 241 14.79 -10.28 5.47
N ARG A 242 15.56 -9.26 5.06
CA ARG A 242 16.42 -8.47 5.97
C ARG A 242 15.60 -7.81 7.09
N SER A 243 14.45 -7.24 6.76
CA SER A 243 13.58 -6.62 7.78
C SER A 243 13.11 -7.60 8.84
N LEU A 244 13.03 -8.89 8.52
CA LEU A 244 12.60 -9.99 9.38
C LEU A 244 13.77 -10.79 10.01
N ASP A 245 15.01 -10.30 9.92
CA ASP A 245 16.23 -11.01 10.34
C ASP A 245 16.39 -12.38 9.66
N LYS A 246 15.89 -12.54 8.44
CA LYS A 246 16.05 -13.74 7.62
C LYS A 246 17.21 -13.59 6.65
N PRO A 247 17.96 -14.68 6.35
CA PRO A 247 19.05 -14.63 5.37
C PRO A 247 18.50 -14.29 3.98
N GLU A 248 19.29 -13.55 3.21
CA GLU A 248 18.99 -13.28 1.81
C GLU A 248 19.05 -14.56 0.96
N VAL A 249 18.26 -14.58 -0.11
CA VAL A 249 18.29 -15.63 -1.12
C VAL A 249 18.98 -15.12 -2.38
N LYS A 250 19.64 -16.03 -3.11
CA LYS A 250 20.30 -15.71 -4.37
C LYS A 250 19.45 -16.07 -5.59
N GLU A 251 18.55 -17.02 -5.41
CA GLU A 251 17.65 -17.51 -6.45
C GLU A 251 16.25 -16.96 -6.20
N LEU A 252 15.64 -16.47 -7.26
CA LEU A 252 14.30 -15.94 -7.22
C LEU A 252 13.27 -17.08 -7.34
N GLU A 253 12.39 -17.17 -6.34
CA GLU A 253 11.19 -17.98 -6.39
C GLU A 253 9.98 -17.04 -6.34
N THR A 254 9.16 -17.03 -7.38
CA THR A 254 7.99 -16.15 -7.48
C THR A 254 6.95 -16.74 -8.44
N ASN A 255 5.72 -16.28 -8.33
CA ASN A 255 4.63 -16.53 -9.27
C ASN A 255 4.34 -15.31 -10.18
N VAL A 256 5.21 -14.29 -10.16
CA VAL A 256 5.10 -13.15 -11.08
C VAL A 256 5.56 -13.57 -12.46
N VAL A 257 4.84 -13.16 -13.50
CA VAL A 257 5.32 -13.24 -14.86
C VAL A 257 6.33 -12.13 -15.08
N LEU A 258 7.60 -12.51 -15.13
CA LEU A 258 8.71 -11.57 -15.13
C LEU A 258 8.90 -10.90 -16.48
N TYR A 259 9.53 -9.71 -16.47
CA TYR A 259 9.86 -8.95 -17.67
C TYR A 259 10.64 -9.79 -18.68
N GLU A 260 11.60 -10.56 -18.21
CA GLU A 260 12.46 -11.43 -19.02
C GLU A 260 11.67 -12.58 -19.67
N ASN A 261 10.59 -13.05 -19.07
CA ASN A 261 9.73 -14.07 -19.64
C ASN A 261 8.97 -13.56 -20.87
N ILE A 262 8.64 -12.26 -20.90
CA ILE A 262 7.87 -11.64 -21.98
C ILE A 262 8.79 -11.14 -23.09
N TYR A 263 9.87 -10.45 -22.72
CA TYR A 263 10.72 -9.72 -23.66
C TYR A 263 12.05 -10.41 -23.96
N GLY A 264 12.37 -11.52 -23.29
CA GLY A 264 13.61 -12.30 -23.50
C GLY A 264 14.90 -11.56 -23.14
N ARG A 265 14.80 -10.42 -22.44
CA ARG A 265 15.93 -9.58 -22.03
C ARG A 265 15.59 -8.83 -20.76
N LEU A 266 16.61 -8.37 -20.03
CA LEU A 266 16.42 -7.44 -18.91
C LEU A 266 15.97 -6.07 -19.40
N PRO A 267 15.19 -5.30 -18.60
CA PRO A 267 14.90 -3.90 -18.89
C PRO A 267 16.21 -3.14 -19.13
N GLN A 268 16.23 -2.27 -20.12
CA GLN A 268 17.34 -1.34 -20.27
C GLN A 268 17.27 -0.37 -19.10
N THR A 269 18.26 -0.39 -18.22
CA THR A 269 18.34 0.53 -17.07
C THR A 269 18.44 1.98 -17.59
N THR A 270 17.33 2.67 -17.61
CA THR A 270 17.32 4.13 -17.61
C THR A 270 17.55 4.57 -16.17
N GLY A 271 18.79 4.68 -15.74
CA GLY A 271 19.20 5.15 -14.43
C GLY A 271 18.66 4.31 -13.24
N SER A 272 19.43 4.08 -12.21
CA SER A 272 18.94 3.42 -11.02
C SER A 272 17.76 4.22 -10.42
N ILE A 273 16.80 3.56 -9.79
CA ILE A 273 15.65 4.20 -9.13
C ILE A 273 16.13 5.27 -8.13
N ALA A 274 17.32 5.07 -7.52
CA ALA A 274 18.01 6.06 -6.70
C ALA A 274 18.41 7.33 -7.46
N ASP A 275 18.74 7.24 -8.75
CA ASP A 275 19.10 8.40 -9.59
C ASP A 275 17.88 9.22 -9.98
N GLN A 276 16.71 8.60 -10.11
CA GLN A 276 15.45 9.31 -10.38
C GLN A 276 14.92 10.05 -9.14
N GLU A 277 15.11 9.51 -7.95
CA GLU A 277 14.79 10.20 -6.70
C GLU A 277 15.73 11.39 -6.45
N GLN A 278 17.02 11.28 -6.82
CA GLN A 278 17.98 12.38 -6.71
C GLN A 278 17.72 13.47 -7.77
N GLN A 279 17.32 13.12 -8.98
CA GLN A 279 16.97 14.10 -10.02
C GLN A 279 15.69 14.87 -9.67
N GLY A 280 14.69 14.21 -9.07
CA GLY A 280 13.49 14.88 -8.55
C GLY A 280 13.80 15.89 -7.44
N GLN A 281 14.78 15.59 -6.57
CA GLN A 281 15.23 16.50 -5.50
C GLN A 281 16.09 17.65 -6.03
N GLN A 282 16.94 17.42 -7.04
CA GLN A 282 17.76 18.48 -7.66
C GLN A 282 16.93 19.47 -8.47
N VAL A 283 15.91 19.05 -9.18
CA VAL A 283 14.99 19.94 -9.91
C VAL A 283 14.23 20.86 -8.94
N HIS A 284 13.91 20.36 -7.73
CA HIS A 284 13.27 21.20 -6.69
C HIS A 284 14.21 22.22 -6.08
N GLN A 285 15.51 21.93 -5.93
CA GLN A 285 16.51 22.89 -5.41
C GLN A 285 16.84 23.99 -6.43
N VAL A 286 16.94 23.67 -7.72
CA VAL A 286 17.25 24.66 -8.78
C VAL A 286 16.10 25.66 -9.00
N GLN A 287 14.86 25.28 -8.73
CA GLN A 287 13.72 26.23 -8.82
C GLN A 287 13.62 27.20 -7.63
N GLN A 288 14.28 26.92 -6.51
CA GLN A 288 14.31 27.83 -5.37
C GLN A 288 15.45 28.87 -5.39
N GLU A 289 16.42 28.73 -6.29
CA GLU A 289 17.61 29.63 -6.37
C GLU A 289 17.58 30.64 -7.52
N GLN A 290 16.45 30.88 -8.20
CA GLN A 290 16.36 32.00 -9.15
C GLN A 290 15.92 33.29 -8.42
N PRO A 291 16.81 34.31 -8.30
CA PRO A 291 16.42 35.59 -7.72
C PRO A 291 15.53 36.35 -8.70
N GLU A 292 14.47 36.95 -8.17
CA GLU A 292 13.63 37.91 -8.85
C GLU A 292 14.49 39.04 -9.50
N GLN A 293 14.35 39.23 -10.81
CA GLN A 293 14.74 40.43 -11.47
C GLN A 293 13.51 41.15 -12.02
#